data_d676ebcc503c69f5db14982d62ae1529
#
_entry.id   d676ebcc503c69f5db14982d62ae1529
#
_cell.length_a   1.000
_cell.length_b   1.000
_cell.length_c   1.000
_cell.angle_alpha   90.00
_cell.angle_beta   90.00
_cell.angle_gamma   90.00
#
_symmetry.space_group_name_H-M   'P 1'
#
loop_
_entity.id
_entity.type
_entity.pdbx_description
1 polymer ?
#
loop_
_entity_poly.entity_id
_entity_poly.type
_entity_poly.pdbx_seq_one_letter_code
_entity_poly.pdbx_strand_id
1 'polypeptide(L)'
;MKDMERMTKILWIASIVFIVLSGCTSPKAQQSELTLSGLNPINFETIVNGNQFTKLYTLKNSSGMEVCVTNFGGRIVSIMVPDKNGKMTDVVLGFDNITDYQNIPSDFGATIGRYANRINHGKIAIEGQEIQLPQNNFGHCLHGGPTGWQYQVYEASQVNDSTLILTMNSADGDNNFPGNVIARVIYTLTSDNAIDINYSATTDKTTVINMTNHSYFNLNGNPSQLATDNI
;
A
#
# COMPACT_ATOMS: atom_id res chain seq x y z
N MET A 1 54.06 21.71 -84.75
CA MET A 1 54.28 22.93 -83.98
C MET A 1 53.26 22.93 -82.86
N LYS A 2 53.76 22.58 -81.69
CA LYS A 2 53.22 22.79 -80.34
C LYS A 2 51.86 22.28 -80.03
N ASP A 3 51.86 21.01 -79.56
CA ASP A 3 50.82 20.37 -78.80
C ASP A 3 50.97 20.75 -77.34
N MET A 4 49.85 21.04 -76.76
CA MET A 4 49.77 21.31 -75.29
C MET A 4 48.91 20.24 -74.64
N GLU A 5 49.58 19.32 -73.95
CA GLU A 5 48.97 18.28 -73.15
C GLU A 5 48.15 18.91 -72.02
N ARG A 6 46.90 18.53 -71.94
CA ARG A 6 46.05 18.77 -70.80
C ARG A 6 46.04 17.54 -69.91
N MET A 7 46.78 17.61 -68.81
CA MET A 7 46.69 16.63 -67.71
C MET A 7 45.39 16.82 -66.93
N THR A 8 44.51 15.90 -67.07
CA THR A 8 43.28 15.78 -66.24
C THR A 8 43.66 15.17 -64.89
N LYS A 9 43.62 15.95 -63.82
CA LYS A 9 43.72 15.44 -62.45
C LYS A 9 42.39 14.89 -62.02
N ILE A 10 42.30 13.55 -61.81
CA ILE A 10 41.17 12.87 -61.17
C ILE A 10 41.31 13.08 -59.68
N LEU A 11 40.40 13.88 -59.08
CA LEU A 11 40.24 13.96 -57.65
C LEU A 11 39.40 12.76 -57.18
N TRP A 12 40.02 11.89 -56.40
CA TRP A 12 39.27 10.87 -55.62
C TRP A 12 38.71 11.52 -54.37
N ILE A 13 37.41 11.70 -54.30
CA ILE A 13 36.71 12.09 -53.05
C ILE A 13 36.37 10.81 -52.33
N ALA A 14 37.13 10.50 -51.27
CA ALA A 14 36.81 9.44 -50.34
C ALA A 14 35.66 9.90 -49.44
N SER A 15 34.46 9.45 -49.72
CA SER A 15 33.30 9.66 -48.83
C SER A 15 33.44 8.73 -47.62
N ILE A 16 33.83 9.31 -46.48
CA ILE A 16 33.79 8.63 -45.21
C ILE A 16 32.34 8.62 -44.73
N VAL A 17 31.66 7.47 -44.85
CA VAL A 17 30.33 7.25 -44.26
C VAL A 17 30.54 7.02 -42.80
N PHE A 18 30.24 7.99 -41.96
CA PHE A 18 30.09 7.84 -40.51
C PHE A 18 28.79 7.06 -40.25
N ILE A 19 28.89 5.76 -39.99
CA ILE A 19 27.78 4.96 -39.44
C ILE A 19 27.68 5.34 -37.96
N VAL A 20 26.76 6.26 -37.62
CA VAL A 20 26.35 6.50 -36.24
C VAL A 20 25.54 5.30 -35.81
N LEU A 21 26.19 4.36 -35.15
CA LEU A 21 25.50 3.31 -34.39
C LEU A 21 24.78 3.97 -33.21
N SER A 22 23.53 4.40 -33.44
CA SER A 22 22.62 4.75 -32.37
C SER A 22 22.33 3.47 -31.58
N GLY A 23 23.12 3.26 -30.55
CA GLY A 23 22.84 2.22 -29.58
C GLY A 23 21.48 2.53 -28.92
N CYS A 24 20.44 1.84 -29.33
CA CYS A 24 19.21 1.76 -28.53
C CYS A 24 19.58 1.10 -27.20
N THR A 25 19.92 1.89 -26.21
CA THR A 25 19.91 1.44 -24.82
C THR A 25 18.45 1.24 -24.47
N SER A 26 18.00 -0.01 -24.51
CA SER A 26 16.73 -0.40 -23.88
C SER A 26 16.74 0.15 -22.45
N PRO A 27 15.67 0.81 -21.99
CA PRO A 27 15.63 1.24 -20.60
C PRO A 27 15.83 -0.01 -19.75
N LYS A 28 16.92 -0.04 -18.96
CA LYS A 28 17.10 -1.07 -17.93
C LYS A 28 15.84 -1.00 -17.08
N ALA A 29 15.05 -2.09 -17.06
CA ALA A 29 13.97 -2.23 -16.10
C ALA A 29 14.58 -1.90 -14.73
N GLN A 30 14.08 -0.86 -14.09
CA GLN A 30 14.54 -0.42 -12.78
C GLN A 30 14.16 -1.55 -11.82
N GLN A 31 15.14 -2.38 -11.48
CA GLN A 31 14.93 -3.48 -10.54
C GLN A 31 14.59 -2.83 -9.20
N SER A 32 13.34 -2.96 -8.76
CA SER A 32 12.92 -2.40 -7.49
C SER A 32 13.76 -3.01 -6.38
N GLU A 33 14.34 -2.15 -5.55
CA GLU A 33 15.08 -2.61 -4.37
C GLU A 33 14.12 -3.30 -3.40
N LEU A 34 14.53 -4.46 -2.87
CA LEU A 34 13.74 -5.16 -1.86
C LEU A 34 13.69 -4.36 -0.55
N THR A 35 12.60 -4.47 0.17
CA THR A 35 12.46 -3.92 1.52
C THR A 35 13.35 -4.68 2.52
N LEU A 36 13.52 -4.18 3.73
CA LEU A 36 14.26 -4.91 4.79
C LEU A 36 13.65 -6.27 5.13
N SER A 37 12.32 -6.40 5.00
CA SER A 37 11.62 -7.68 5.15
C SER A 37 11.73 -8.61 3.95
N GLY A 38 12.38 -8.17 2.86
CA GLY A 38 12.54 -8.94 1.63
C GLY A 38 11.36 -8.84 0.67
N LEU A 39 10.37 -7.97 0.93
CA LEU A 39 9.24 -7.74 0.02
C LEU A 39 9.72 -7.06 -1.26
N ASN A 40 9.20 -7.51 -2.39
CA ASN A 40 9.38 -6.83 -3.67
C ASN A 40 8.19 -5.88 -3.91
N PRO A 41 8.40 -4.55 -3.92
CA PRO A 41 7.31 -3.58 -4.11
C PRO A 41 6.46 -3.82 -5.36
N ILE A 42 7.04 -4.35 -6.44
CA ILE A 42 6.32 -4.63 -7.69
C ILE A 42 5.20 -5.67 -7.51
N ASN A 43 5.32 -6.56 -6.51
CA ASN A 43 4.30 -7.56 -6.21
C ASN A 43 3.02 -6.95 -5.62
N PHE A 44 3.05 -5.67 -5.26
CA PHE A 44 1.92 -4.91 -4.73
C PHE A 44 1.33 -3.93 -5.76
N GLU A 45 1.89 -3.88 -6.96
CA GLU A 45 1.46 -2.96 -8.01
C GLU A 45 0.49 -3.67 -8.96
N THR A 46 -0.78 -3.28 -8.90
CA THR A 46 -1.81 -3.76 -9.82
C THR A 46 -2.98 -2.77 -9.89
N ILE A 47 -3.85 -2.98 -10.87
CA ILE A 47 -5.13 -2.24 -10.96
C ILE A 47 -6.23 -3.14 -10.41
N VAL A 48 -6.98 -2.63 -9.45
CA VAL A 48 -8.16 -3.28 -8.86
C VAL A 48 -9.40 -2.42 -9.07
N ASN A 49 -10.58 -3.01 -8.97
CA ASN A 49 -11.86 -2.31 -9.11
C ASN A 49 -11.94 -1.41 -10.37
N GLY A 50 -11.34 -1.86 -11.48
CA GLY A 50 -11.39 -1.25 -12.80
C GLY A 50 -10.36 -0.15 -13.07
N ASN A 51 -9.96 0.67 -12.08
CA ASN A 51 -9.03 1.79 -12.29
C ASN A 51 -8.22 2.21 -11.06
N GLN A 52 -8.35 1.51 -9.94
CA GLN A 52 -7.64 1.87 -8.71
C GLN A 52 -6.29 1.16 -8.66
N PHE A 53 -5.20 1.92 -8.56
CA PHE A 53 -3.85 1.39 -8.52
C PHE A 53 -3.40 1.12 -7.09
N THR A 54 -2.92 -0.10 -6.84
CA THR A 54 -2.34 -0.50 -5.56
C THR A 54 -0.83 -0.36 -5.58
N LYS A 55 -0.23 -0.09 -4.42
CA LYS A 55 1.21 0.06 -4.26
C LYS A 55 1.64 -0.27 -2.83
N LEU A 56 2.91 -0.63 -2.65
CA LEU A 56 3.58 -0.72 -1.36
C LEU A 56 4.34 0.58 -1.07
N TYR A 57 4.14 1.12 0.12
CA TYR A 57 4.84 2.30 0.65
C TYR A 57 5.75 1.86 1.77
N THR A 58 6.98 2.35 1.77
CA THR A 58 7.97 2.02 2.79
C THR A 58 8.28 3.25 3.62
N LEU A 59 8.03 3.16 4.93
CA LEU A 59 8.38 4.17 5.91
C LEU A 59 9.66 3.75 6.62
N LYS A 60 10.58 4.71 6.81
CA LYS A 60 11.87 4.49 7.48
C LYS A 60 12.13 5.61 8.46
N ASN A 61 12.75 5.28 9.59
CA ASN A 61 13.23 6.28 10.54
C ASN A 61 14.76 6.28 10.62
N SER A 62 15.31 7.27 11.34
CA SER A 62 16.75 7.41 11.53
C SER A 62 17.37 6.32 12.41
N SER A 63 16.55 5.56 13.16
CA SER A 63 16.96 4.44 14.01
C SER A 63 17.00 3.09 13.29
N GLY A 64 16.68 3.07 11.98
CA GLY A 64 16.75 1.88 11.14
C GLY A 64 15.50 1.01 11.14
N MET A 65 14.44 1.38 11.85
CA MET A 65 13.14 0.71 11.76
C MET A 65 12.50 0.97 10.40
N GLU A 66 11.84 -0.04 9.84
CA GLU A 66 11.10 0.04 8.58
C GLU A 66 9.68 -0.50 8.74
N VAL A 67 8.71 0.19 8.15
CA VAL A 67 7.31 -0.22 8.11
C VAL A 67 6.82 -0.18 6.66
N CYS A 68 6.29 -1.29 6.18
CA CYS A 68 5.68 -1.37 4.85
C CYS A 68 4.16 -1.31 4.95
N VAL A 69 3.53 -0.44 4.15
CA VAL A 69 2.08 -0.24 4.11
C VAL A 69 1.60 -0.33 2.67
N THR A 70 0.58 -1.13 2.39
CA THR A 70 -0.12 -1.05 1.10
C THR A 70 -1.38 -0.20 1.21
N ASN A 71 -1.68 0.55 0.15
CA ASN A 71 -2.93 1.30 0.08
C ASN A 71 -4.17 0.42 -0.18
N PHE A 72 -4.01 -0.87 -0.47
CA PHE A 72 -5.13 -1.81 -0.46
C PHE A 72 -5.51 -2.17 0.97
N GLY A 73 -6.67 -1.70 1.41
CA GLY A 73 -7.14 -1.83 2.78
C GLY A 73 -6.35 -1.01 3.81
N GLY A 74 -5.46 -0.10 3.37
CA GLY A 74 -4.61 0.68 4.26
C GLY A 74 -3.81 -0.20 5.22
N ARG A 75 -3.23 -1.31 4.73
CA ARG A 75 -2.68 -2.40 5.54
C ARG A 75 -1.21 -2.19 5.88
N ILE A 76 -0.87 -2.38 7.13
CA ILE A 76 0.52 -2.66 7.52
C ILE A 76 0.86 -4.08 7.06
N VAL A 77 1.88 -4.21 6.23
CA VAL A 77 2.33 -5.49 5.63
C VAL A 77 3.51 -6.06 6.41
N SER A 78 4.41 -5.20 6.89
CA SER A 78 5.65 -5.58 7.56
C SER A 78 6.04 -4.51 8.55
N ILE A 79 6.59 -4.91 9.71
CA ILE A 79 7.20 -4.04 10.71
C ILE A 79 8.55 -4.64 11.10
N MET A 80 9.63 -4.07 10.57
CA MET A 80 10.99 -4.49 10.87
C MET A 80 11.54 -3.72 12.05
N VAL A 81 11.78 -4.42 13.15
CA VAL A 81 12.35 -3.86 14.39
C VAL A 81 13.64 -4.58 14.78
N PRO A 82 14.61 -3.90 15.41
CA PRO A 82 15.77 -4.57 15.94
C PRO A 82 15.41 -5.38 17.20
N ASP A 83 15.86 -6.61 17.27
CA ASP A 83 15.84 -7.41 18.50
C ASP A 83 16.92 -6.89 19.49
N LYS A 84 17.00 -7.51 20.68
CA LYS A 84 17.99 -7.17 21.70
C LYS A 84 19.46 -7.29 21.26
N ASN A 85 19.73 -8.00 20.14
CA ASN A 85 21.07 -8.18 19.56
C ASN A 85 21.26 -7.26 18.33
N GLY A 86 20.30 -6.42 17.99
CA GLY A 86 20.31 -5.54 16.82
C GLY A 86 19.93 -6.23 15.51
N LYS A 87 19.49 -7.49 15.52
CA LYS A 87 19.00 -8.17 14.33
C LYS A 87 17.61 -7.68 13.98
N MET A 88 17.43 -7.21 12.76
CA MET A 88 16.12 -6.80 12.24
C MET A 88 15.19 -7.99 12.09
N THR A 89 13.99 -7.86 12.60
CA THR A 89 12.99 -8.94 12.66
C THR A 89 11.61 -8.38 12.34
N ASP A 90 10.86 -9.06 11.46
CA ASP A 90 9.47 -8.69 11.17
C ASP A 90 8.56 -9.24 12.27
N VAL A 91 7.77 -8.36 12.87
CA VAL A 91 6.92 -8.71 14.03
C VAL A 91 5.42 -8.71 13.74
N VAL A 92 5.01 -8.63 12.45
CA VAL A 92 3.59 -8.73 12.06
C VAL A 92 3.38 -9.83 11.02
N LEU A 93 2.17 -10.33 10.95
CA LEU A 93 1.75 -11.27 9.90
C LEU A 93 1.20 -10.51 8.69
N GLY A 94 1.60 -10.92 7.50
CA GLY A 94 1.17 -10.36 6.23
C GLY A 94 1.41 -11.32 5.07
N PHE A 95 1.07 -10.90 3.85
CA PHE A 95 1.36 -11.60 2.61
C PHE A 95 2.39 -10.82 1.79
N ASP A 96 3.14 -11.53 0.95
CA ASP A 96 4.25 -10.97 0.17
C ASP A 96 3.79 -10.34 -1.16
N ASN A 97 2.50 -10.34 -1.44
CA ASN A 97 1.93 -9.83 -2.68
C ASN A 97 0.45 -9.42 -2.52
N ILE A 98 -0.02 -8.59 -3.45
CA ILE A 98 -1.39 -8.08 -3.43
C ILE A 98 -2.44 -9.14 -3.77
N THR A 99 -2.07 -10.13 -4.59
CA THR A 99 -2.98 -11.18 -5.05
C THR A 99 -3.48 -12.02 -3.88
N ASP A 100 -2.62 -12.34 -2.93
CA ASP A 100 -2.99 -13.09 -1.73
C ASP A 100 -3.92 -12.28 -0.83
N TYR A 101 -3.68 -10.97 -0.66
CA TYR A 101 -4.60 -10.09 0.06
C TYR A 101 -6.00 -9.99 -0.60
N GLN A 102 -6.09 -10.15 -1.91
CA GLN A 102 -7.37 -10.13 -2.63
C GLN A 102 -8.10 -11.49 -2.54
N ASN A 103 -7.37 -12.59 -2.57
CA ASN A 103 -7.94 -13.94 -2.72
C ASN A 103 -8.07 -14.71 -1.42
N ILE A 104 -7.29 -14.37 -0.40
CA ILE A 104 -7.32 -15.06 0.90
C ILE A 104 -8.02 -14.13 1.89
N PRO A 105 -9.25 -14.47 2.35
CA PRO A 105 -9.96 -13.67 3.34
C PRO A 105 -9.11 -13.48 4.59
N SER A 106 -8.72 -12.24 4.86
CA SER A 106 -7.83 -11.90 5.95
C SER A 106 -7.99 -10.42 6.30
N ASP A 107 -7.88 -10.12 7.59
CA ASP A 107 -7.82 -8.75 8.10
C ASP A 107 -6.39 -8.33 8.48
N PHE A 108 -5.35 -9.11 8.09
CA PHE A 108 -3.96 -8.82 8.41
C PHE A 108 -3.59 -7.38 8.07
N GLY A 109 -3.17 -6.64 9.10
CA GLY A 109 -2.70 -5.26 9.01
C GLY A 109 -3.73 -4.21 8.59
N ALA A 110 -4.99 -4.61 8.32
CA ALA A 110 -5.97 -3.74 7.68
C ALA A 110 -6.41 -2.54 8.52
N THR A 111 -6.69 -1.43 7.85
CA THR A 111 -7.51 -0.36 8.42
C THR A 111 -8.97 -0.75 8.30
N ILE A 112 -9.63 -0.93 9.43
CA ILE A 112 -11.04 -1.32 9.51
C ILE A 112 -11.94 -0.08 9.61
N GLY A 113 -13.00 -0.07 8.83
CA GLY A 113 -14.05 0.95 8.78
C GLY A 113 -15.26 0.46 7.96
N ARG A 114 -16.43 1.15 8.03
CA ARG A 114 -16.68 2.31 8.91
C ARG A 114 -16.65 1.97 10.40
N TYR A 115 -17.03 0.73 10.77
CA TYR A 115 -17.18 0.33 12.16
C TYR A 115 -16.46 -0.99 12.43
N ALA A 116 -15.42 -0.91 13.25
CA ALA A 116 -14.62 -2.07 13.64
C ALA A 116 -15.39 -2.99 14.58
N ASN A 117 -15.13 -4.29 14.44
CA ASN A 117 -15.78 -5.36 15.18
C ASN A 117 -17.29 -5.49 14.81
N ARG A 118 -18.08 -6.14 15.64
CA ARG A 118 -19.48 -6.54 15.33
C ARG A 118 -20.48 -5.51 15.81
N ILE A 119 -21.43 -5.22 14.93
CA ILE A 119 -22.69 -4.58 15.31
C ILE A 119 -23.75 -5.66 15.43
N ASN A 120 -24.38 -5.73 16.58
CA ASN A 120 -25.34 -6.78 16.93
C ASN A 120 -26.53 -6.80 15.95
N HIS A 121 -26.77 -7.96 15.34
CA HIS A 121 -27.76 -8.17 14.28
C HIS A 121 -27.68 -7.16 13.11
N GLY A 122 -26.55 -6.45 12.96
CA GLY A 122 -26.37 -5.41 11.96
C GLY A 122 -27.30 -4.21 12.15
N LYS A 123 -27.77 -3.92 13.37
CA LYS A 123 -28.72 -2.85 13.63
C LYS A 123 -28.07 -1.68 14.33
N ILE A 124 -28.25 -0.48 13.76
CA ILE A 124 -27.91 0.80 14.37
C ILE A 124 -29.15 1.68 14.45
N ALA A 125 -29.17 2.59 15.43
CA ALA A 125 -30.21 3.61 15.55
C ALA A 125 -29.56 4.99 15.42
N ILE A 126 -30.01 5.77 14.42
CA ILE A 126 -29.56 7.13 14.16
C ILE A 126 -30.78 8.03 14.09
N GLU A 127 -30.81 9.10 14.93
CA GLU A 127 -31.90 10.06 14.98
C GLU A 127 -33.29 9.40 15.15
N GLY A 128 -33.34 8.31 15.93
CA GLY A 128 -34.55 7.55 16.21
C GLY A 128 -35.00 6.59 15.10
N GLN A 129 -34.27 6.49 14.01
CA GLN A 129 -34.52 5.54 12.94
C GLN A 129 -33.60 4.33 13.04
N GLU A 130 -34.16 3.11 12.97
CA GLU A 130 -33.39 1.89 12.87
C GLU A 130 -32.91 1.69 11.43
N ILE A 131 -31.63 1.42 11.28
CA ILE A 131 -30.98 1.11 10.00
C ILE A 131 -30.44 -0.30 10.06
N GLN A 132 -30.83 -1.12 9.08
CA GLN A 132 -30.31 -2.49 8.94
C GLN A 132 -29.06 -2.48 8.06
N LEU A 133 -27.94 -2.85 8.64
CA LEU A 133 -26.67 -3.10 7.96
C LEU A 133 -26.58 -4.55 7.45
N PRO A 134 -25.70 -4.85 6.49
CA PRO A 134 -25.46 -6.22 6.04
C PRO A 134 -25.02 -7.14 7.20
N GLN A 135 -25.50 -8.39 7.19
CA GLN A 135 -25.13 -9.42 8.14
C GLN A 135 -24.12 -10.36 7.50
N ASN A 136 -22.84 -9.99 7.50
CA ASN A 136 -21.76 -10.71 6.84
C ASN A 136 -21.02 -11.71 7.75
N ASN A 137 -21.40 -11.80 9.05
CA ASN A 137 -20.74 -12.71 9.99
C ASN A 137 -21.70 -13.18 11.08
N PHE A 138 -22.15 -14.44 11.01
CA PHE A 138 -23.04 -15.10 11.99
C PHE A 138 -24.26 -14.26 12.41
N GLY A 139 -24.90 -13.58 11.46
CA GLY A 139 -26.06 -12.72 11.72
C GLY A 139 -25.73 -11.34 12.30
N HIS A 140 -24.47 -10.93 12.28
CA HIS A 140 -23.99 -9.63 12.71
C HIS A 140 -23.31 -8.87 11.55
N CYS A 141 -23.20 -7.55 11.63
CA CYS A 141 -22.33 -6.79 10.75
C CYS A 141 -20.92 -6.75 11.34
N LEU A 142 -19.96 -7.31 10.63
CA LEU A 142 -18.56 -7.34 11.03
C LEU A 142 -17.74 -6.40 10.16
N HIS A 143 -16.90 -5.57 10.78
CA HIS A 143 -15.86 -4.78 10.14
C HIS A 143 -16.37 -3.92 8.97
N GLY A 144 -17.51 -3.25 9.17
CA GLY A 144 -18.09 -2.37 8.16
C GLY A 144 -18.86 -3.06 7.05
N GLY A 145 -19.06 -4.39 7.13
CA GLY A 145 -19.84 -5.15 6.14
C GLY A 145 -18.98 -5.87 5.09
N PRO A 146 -19.62 -6.51 4.08
CA PRO A 146 -18.95 -7.37 3.12
C PRO A 146 -17.96 -6.65 2.20
N THR A 147 -18.12 -5.35 2.01
CA THR A 147 -17.24 -4.47 1.24
C THR A 147 -16.58 -3.41 2.13
N GLY A 148 -16.29 -3.78 3.38
CA GLY A 148 -15.64 -2.88 4.34
C GLY A 148 -14.30 -2.31 3.84
N TRP A 149 -13.80 -1.31 4.52
CA TRP A 149 -12.63 -0.53 4.07
C TRP A 149 -11.34 -1.35 3.93
N GLN A 150 -11.25 -2.51 4.58
CA GLN A 150 -10.16 -3.47 4.41
C GLN A 150 -10.07 -4.07 2.99
N TYR A 151 -11.11 -3.93 2.18
CA TYR A 151 -11.16 -4.42 0.79
C TYR A 151 -11.15 -3.28 -0.24
N GLN A 152 -10.94 -2.05 0.21
CA GLN A 152 -10.94 -0.86 -0.64
C GLN A 152 -9.52 -0.34 -0.86
N VAL A 153 -9.33 0.41 -1.95
CA VAL A 153 -8.06 1.10 -2.23
C VAL A 153 -8.15 2.54 -1.73
N TYR A 154 -7.21 2.92 -0.90
CA TYR A 154 -7.07 4.28 -0.40
C TYR A 154 -6.27 5.14 -1.37
N GLU A 155 -6.64 6.41 -1.51
CA GLU A 155 -5.74 7.41 -2.05
C GLU A 155 -4.57 7.58 -1.07
N ALA A 156 -3.33 7.53 -1.58
CA ALA A 156 -2.14 7.54 -0.74
C ALA A 156 -1.21 8.68 -1.10
N SER A 157 -0.69 9.36 -0.09
CA SER A 157 0.30 10.42 -0.21
C SER A 157 1.42 10.20 0.82
N GLN A 158 2.59 9.79 0.35
CA GLN A 158 3.78 9.71 1.20
C GLN A 158 4.40 11.10 1.30
N VAL A 159 4.32 11.71 2.49
CA VAL A 159 4.72 13.11 2.75
C VAL A 159 6.24 13.23 2.87
N ASN A 160 6.85 12.23 3.50
CA ASN A 160 8.29 12.09 3.69
C ASN A 160 8.64 10.62 3.96
N ASP A 161 9.89 10.33 4.30
CA ASP A 161 10.36 8.95 4.53
C ASP A 161 9.66 8.24 5.70
N SER A 162 9.06 8.98 6.63
CA SER A 162 8.45 8.42 7.84
C SER A 162 6.94 8.64 7.95
N THR A 163 6.29 9.32 6.99
CA THR A 163 4.87 9.69 7.10
C THR A 163 4.09 9.36 5.84
N LEU A 164 3.03 8.58 5.98
CA LEU A 164 2.09 8.21 4.94
C LEU A 164 0.67 8.65 5.33
N ILE A 165 -0.01 9.35 4.43
CA ILE A 165 -1.43 9.72 4.56
C ILE A 165 -2.23 8.86 3.62
N LEU A 166 -3.24 8.18 4.13
CA LEU A 166 -4.23 7.42 3.38
C LEU A 166 -5.58 8.08 3.52
N THR A 167 -6.29 8.28 2.40
CA THR A 167 -7.63 8.87 2.36
C THR A 167 -8.62 7.89 1.75
N MET A 168 -9.75 7.67 2.43
CA MET A 168 -10.87 6.85 1.99
C MET A 168 -12.09 7.73 1.79
N ASN A 169 -12.71 7.61 0.62
CA ASN A 169 -14.00 8.23 0.31
C ASN A 169 -15.06 7.11 0.32
N SER A 170 -15.97 7.15 1.29
CA SER A 170 -17.07 6.20 1.45
C SER A 170 -18.40 6.91 1.26
N ALA A 171 -19.14 6.51 0.22
CA ALA A 171 -20.37 7.18 -0.19
C ALA A 171 -21.52 6.96 0.79
N ASP A 172 -22.51 7.86 0.77
CA ASP A 172 -23.79 7.67 1.46
C ASP A 172 -24.43 6.36 1.02
N GLY A 173 -24.81 5.52 1.98
CA GLY A 173 -25.40 4.19 1.74
C GLY A 173 -24.35 3.06 1.53
N ASP A 174 -23.07 3.33 1.61
CA ASP A 174 -22.04 2.30 1.59
C ASP A 174 -22.27 1.31 2.75
N ASN A 175 -22.48 0.02 2.40
CA ASN A 175 -22.94 -1.02 3.34
C ASN A 175 -24.14 -0.57 4.21
N ASN A 176 -25.04 0.26 3.67
CA ASN A 176 -26.19 0.88 4.32
C ASN A 176 -25.85 1.90 5.42
N PHE A 177 -24.60 2.27 5.61
CA PHE A 177 -24.23 3.35 6.51
C PHE A 177 -24.61 4.71 5.91
N PRO A 178 -25.29 5.60 6.64
CA PRO A 178 -25.68 6.92 6.12
C PRO A 178 -24.49 7.88 6.07
N GLY A 179 -24.60 8.86 5.17
CA GLY A 179 -23.67 9.96 4.98
C GLY A 179 -22.45 9.64 4.12
N ASN A 180 -22.01 10.64 3.37
CA ASN A 180 -20.71 10.62 2.72
C ASN A 180 -19.64 10.84 3.77
N VAL A 181 -18.62 9.99 3.77
CA VAL A 181 -17.51 10.07 4.74
C VAL A 181 -16.19 10.21 3.99
N ILE A 182 -15.39 11.18 4.41
CA ILE A 182 -13.97 11.25 4.06
C ILE A 182 -13.19 10.89 5.31
N ALA A 183 -12.56 9.73 5.30
CA ALA A 183 -11.72 9.26 6.39
C ALA A 183 -10.24 9.35 6.02
N ARG A 184 -9.40 9.70 7.00
CA ARG A 184 -7.95 9.74 6.85
C ARG A 184 -7.29 8.89 7.92
N VAL A 185 -6.26 8.16 7.50
CA VAL A 185 -5.33 7.47 8.38
C VAL A 185 -3.95 8.01 8.11
N ILE A 186 -3.28 8.47 9.16
CA ILE A 186 -1.91 8.96 9.07
C ILE A 186 -1.03 7.99 9.85
N TYR A 187 -0.14 7.33 9.13
CA TYR A 187 0.93 6.53 9.72
C TYR A 187 2.19 7.38 9.84
N THR A 188 2.72 7.48 11.04
CA THR A 188 4.01 8.15 11.29
C THR A 188 4.93 7.21 12.05
N LEU A 189 6.07 6.90 11.43
CA LEU A 189 7.14 6.15 12.09
C LEU A 189 8.05 7.15 12.79
N THR A 190 8.05 7.13 14.13
CA THR A 190 8.78 8.08 14.94
C THR A 190 10.27 7.72 15.07
N SER A 191 11.11 8.66 15.48
CA SER A 191 12.56 8.43 15.65
C SER A 191 12.92 7.50 16.82
N ASP A 192 11.99 7.31 17.76
CA ASP A 192 12.11 6.44 18.92
C ASP A 192 11.47 5.04 18.72
N ASN A 193 11.26 4.67 17.43
CA ASN A 193 10.73 3.37 17.02
C ASN A 193 9.27 3.11 17.44
N ALA A 194 8.44 4.15 17.50
CA ALA A 194 7.01 4.00 17.66
C ALA A 194 6.30 4.23 16.31
N ILE A 195 5.13 3.61 16.13
CA ILE A 195 4.22 3.85 15.02
C ILE A 195 3.01 4.60 15.57
N ASP A 196 2.89 5.87 15.22
CA ASP A 196 1.70 6.65 15.49
C ASP A 196 0.67 6.43 14.37
N ILE A 197 -0.55 6.06 14.74
CA ILE A 197 -1.66 5.90 13.82
C ILE A 197 -2.76 6.89 14.21
N ASN A 198 -2.92 7.93 13.41
CA ASN A 198 -3.95 8.94 13.64
C ASN A 198 -5.13 8.71 12.70
N TYR A 199 -6.33 8.64 13.25
CA TYR A 199 -7.58 8.50 12.52
C TYR A 199 -8.40 9.78 12.61
N SER A 200 -8.93 10.24 11.48
CA SER A 200 -9.89 11.33 11.42
C SER A 200 -10.93 11.06 10.35
N ALA A 201 -12.15 11.59 10.56
CA ALA A 201 -13.21 11.48 9.57
C ALA A 201 -14.08 12.73 9.59
N THR A 202 -14.57 13.10 8.41
CA THR A 202 -15.62 14.12 8.25
C THR A 202 -16.81 13.51 7.52
N THR A 203 -18.00 14.01 7.79
CA THR A 203 -19.24 13.50 7.17
C THR A 203 -20.25 14.64 6.95
N ASP A 204 -21.14 14.46 6.00
CA ASP A 204 -22.24 15.39 5.69
C ASP A 204 -23.56 15.02 6.39
N LYS A 205 -23.66 13.84 7.03
CA LYS A 205 -24.83 13.39 7.77
C LYS A 205 -24.42 12.69 9.06
N THR A 206 -25.32 12.61 10.03
CA THR A 206 -25.11 11.78 11.23
C THR A 206 -24.86 10.32 10.82
N THR A 207 -23.76 9.75 11.30
CA THR A 207 -23.34 8.36 11.01
C THR A 207 -22.53 7.81 12.18
N VAL A 208 -22.13 6.55 12.09
CA VAL A 208 -21.24 5.90 13.06
C VAL A 208 -19.87 5.67 12.45
N ILE A 209 -18.82 6.00 13.19
CA ILE A 209 -17.42 5.78 12.83
C ILE A 209 -16.70 5.16 14.02
N ASN A 210 -16.03 4.04 13.78
CA ASN A 210 -15.13 3.39 14.72
C ASN A 210 -14.03 2.68 13.92
N MET A 211 -12.84 3.28 13.85
CA MET A 211 -11.72 2.80 13.06
C MET A 211 -10.67 2.11 13.93
N THR A 212 -9.98 1.13 13.35
CA THR A 212 -8.83 0.50 13.99
C THR A 212 -7.86 -0.05 12.95
N ASN A 213 -6.62 -0.35 13.39
CA ASN A 213 -5.69 -1.20 12.65
C ASN A 213 -5.83 -2.65 13.16
N HIS A 214 -5.82 -3.61 12.24
CA HIS A 214 -6.04 -5.03 12.52
C HIS A 214 -4.75 -5.85 12.35
N SER A 215 -3.59 -5.30 12.74
CA SER A 215 -2.34 -6.05 12.70
C SER A 215 -2.36 -7.22 13.69
N TYR A 216 -1.77 -8.33 13.25
CA TYR A 216 -1.50 -9.50 14.09
C TYR A 216 0.00 -9.54 14.36
N PHE A 217 0.37 -9.40 15.64
CA PHE A 217 1.75 -9.36 16.06
C PHE A 217 2.26 -10.76 16.43
N ASN A 218 3.48 -11.06 15.97
CA ASN A 218 4.25 -12.20 16.44
C ASN A 218 5.69 -11.74 16.76
N LEU A 219 5.96 -11.49 18.04
CA LEU A 219 7.25 -10.96 18.50
C LEU A 219 8.41 -11.96 18.37
N ASN A 220 8.13 -13.23 18.05
CA ASN A 220 9.17 -14.21 17.66
C ASN A 220 9.79 -13.86 16.30
N GLY A 221 9.10 -13.09 15.45
CA GLY A 221 9.54 -12.80 14.09
C GLY A 221 9.63 -14.03 13.20
N ASN A 222 9.01 -15.12 13.59
CA ASN A 222 8.91 -16.36 12.82
C ASN A 222 7.46 -16.83 12.80
N PRO A 223 6.75 -16.74 11.66
CA PRO A 223 5.35 -17.09 11.54
C PRO A 223 5.07 -18.58 11.84
N SER A 224 6.09 -19.44 11.81
CA SER A 224 5.97 -20.85 12.14
C SER A 224 6.03 -21.15 13.64
N GLN A 225 6.32 -20.16 14.48
CA GLN A 225 6.36 -20.29 15.94
C GLN A 225 5.13 -19.61 16.58
N LEU A 226 4.70 -20.14 17.71
CA LEU A 226 3.59 -19.52 18.44
C LEU A 226 3.99 -18.14 18.98
N ALA A 227 3.11 -17.15 18.87
CA ALA A 227 3.34 -15.81 19.38
C ALA A 227 3.57 -15.75 20.90
N THR A 228 3.05 -16.77 21.62
CA THR A 228 3.15 -16.89 23.08
C THR A 228 4.50 -17.40 23.58
N ASP A 229 5.37 -17.89 22.69
CA ASP A 229 6.66 -18.48 23.09
C ASP A 229 7.70 -17.42 23.52
N ASN A 230 7.32 -16.14 23.52
CA ASN A 230 8.19 -15.00 23.84
C ASN A 230 7.84 -14.28 25.15
N ILE A 231 6.97 -14.83 25.95
CA ILE A 231 6.54 -14.23 27.21
C ILE A 231 7.34 -14.82 28.38
#